data_47dfd5dcc8792baf148c2290f249af76
#
_entry.id   47dfd5dcc8792baf148c2290f249af76
#
_cell.length_a   1.000
_cell.length_b   1.000
_cell.length_c   1.000
_cell.angle_alpha   90.00
_cell.angle_beta   90.00
_cell.angle_gamma   90.00
#
_symmetry.space_group_name_H-M   'P 1'
#
loop_
_entity.id
_entity.type
_entity.pdbx_description
1 polymer ?
#
loop_
_entity_poly.entity_id
_entity_poly.type
_entity_poly.pdbx_seq_one_letter_code
_entity_poly.pdbx_strand_id
1 'polypeptide(L)'
;VLSNTDVSALSVDEALDAMNQSKGFEIQVQAKDKNYDIDISDAVTREFDKNEVQQAKNSIGFGSYLFHREVVMSLKPQSVSVDKTALKSIIEKSLPASTKNTQNASFDKKLNLVKEVQGDNLDFDTFLTKVESDIAQGNELSYKLEDYYVKPTVTSDSDAIQKAVKKIEKYRKMNITFTFGDETEQIQGDEIIDHLKYKNGKVVLDSNKWIETFVSKLGKKYNTYGKNRKFKTTKDGTVTVKGGILGWWINE
;
A
#
# COMPACT_ATOMS: atom_id res chain seq x y z
N VAL A 1 48.97 -1.06 1.46
CA VAL A 1 47.53 -0.82 1.28
C VAL A 1 46.88 -0.64 2.63
N LEU A 2 46.12 0.47 2.84
CA LEU A 2 45.33 0.70 4.03
C LEU A 2 43.85 0.68 3.65
N SER A 3 43.06 -0.20 4.29
CA SER A 3 41.60 -0.33 4.05
C SER A 3 41.25 -0.32 2.56
N ASN A 4 41.86 -1.16 1.77
CA ASN A 4 41.72 -1.29 0.31
C ASN A 4 42.21 -0.09 -0.53
N THR A 5 42.89 0.89 0.09
CA THR A 5 43.47 2.05 -0.61
C THR A 5 44.96 1.92 -0.67
N ASP A 6 45.55 2.07 -1.86
CA ASP A 6 46.98 2.15 -2.00
C ASP A 6 47.50 3.52 -1.54
N VAL A 7 48.23 3.53 -0.46
CA VAL A 7 48.78 4.74 0.17
C VAL A 7 50.33 4.80 0.11
N SER A 8 50.95 3.99 -0.75
CA SER A 8 52.38 3.74 -0.75
C SER A 8 53.24 4.97 -0.97
N ALA A 9 52.81 5.88 -1.85
CA ALA A 9 53.55 7.09 -2.22
C ALA A 9 52.90 8.39 -1.71
N LEU A 10 51.82 8.28 -0.90
CA LEU A 10 51.04 9.42 -0.45
C LEU A 10 51.59 9.98 0.87
N SER A 11 51.45 11.27 1.12
CA SER A 11 51.56 11.87 2.46
C SER A 11 50.42 11.34 3.35
N VAL A 12 50.42 11.71 4.64
CA VAL A 12 49.31 11.31 5.54
C VAL A 12 48.00 11.96 5.14
N ASP A 13 48.05 13.23 4.76
CA ASP A 13 46.86 13.96 4.35
C ASP A 13 46.28 13.43 3.02
N GLU A 14 47.13 13.18 2.03
CA GLU A 14 46.75 12.54 0.77
C GLU A 14 46.23 11.10 0.98
N ALA A 15 46.80 10.35 1.90
CA ALA A 15 46.35 9.01 2.25
C ALA A 15 44.97 9.05 2.92
N LEU A 16 44.76 9.99 3.84
CA LEU A 16 43.47 10.24 4.50
C LEU A 16 42.39 10.59 3.50
N ASP A 17 42.69 11.55 2.60
CA ASP A 17 41.75 11.95 1.54
C ASP A 17 41.43 10.77 0.60
N ALA A 18 42.43 10.02 0.17
CA ALA A 18 42.25 8.84 -0.68
C ALA A 18 41.42 7.74 0.00
N MET A 19 41.62 7.51 1.30
CA MET A 19 40.89 6.54 2.09
C MET A 19 39.41 6.99 2.30
N ASN A 20 39.20 8.26 2.58
CA ASN A 20 37.83 8.84 2.73
C ASN A 20 37.05 8.78 1.42
N GLN A 21 37.73 8.94 0.27
CA GLN A 21 37.14 8.89 -1.06
C GLN A 21 37.13 7.48 -1.68
N SER A 22 37.74 6.49 -1.01
CA SER A 22 37.87 5.16 -1.59
C SER A 22 36.52 4.52 -1.82
N LYS A 23 36.35 4.01 -3.03
CA LYS A 23 35.17 3.23 -3.45
C LYS A 23 35.29 1.80 -2.90
N GLY A 24 34.20 1.10 -2.79
CA GLY A 24 34.21 -0.30 -2.35
C GLY A 24 33.03 -0.68 -1.47
N PHE A 25 31.94 0.08 -1.55
CA PHE A 25 30.66 -0.35 -1.01
C PHE A 25 29.80 -0.91 -2.13
N GLU A 26 29.57 -2.20 -2.07
CA GLU A 26 28.71 -2.94 -2.98
C GLU A 26 27.63 -3.65 -2.18
N ILE A 27 26.41 -3.57 -2.64
CA ILE A 27 25.32 -4.36 -2.10
C ILE A 27 24.93 -5.45 -3.09
N GLN A 28 24.66 -6.64 -2.58
CA GLN A 28 24.12 -7.74 -3.34
C GLN A 28 22.61 -7.81 -3.14
N VAL A 29 21.84 -7.69 -4.22
CA VAL A 29 20.38 -7.71 -4.17
C VAL A 29 19.87 -8.82 -5.05
N GLN A 30 19.19 -9.78 -4.43
CA GLN A 30 18.43 -10.80 -5.13
C GLN A 30 17.01 -10.28 -5.43
N ALA A 31 16.69 -10.16 -6.71
CA ALA A 31 15.35 -9.79 -7.17
C ALA A 31 14.82 -10.88 -8.10
N LYS A 32 13.76 -11.57 -7.67
CA LYS A 32 13.23 -12.76 -8.36
C LYS A 32 14.35 -13.81 -8.55
N ASP A 33 14.66 -14.18 -9.78
CA ASP A 33 15.66 -15.20 -10.09
C ASP A 33 17.03 -14.59 -10.48
N LYS A 34 17.25 -13.29 -10.23
CA LYS A 34 18.48 -12.59 -10.61
C LYS A 34 19.15 -11.93 -9.41
N ASN A 35 20.48 -11.96 -9.43
CA ASN A 35 21.29 -11.22 -8.49
C ASN A 35 21.82 -9.95 -9.19
N TYR A 36 21.87 -8.88 -8.43
CA TYR A 36 22.39 -7.57 -8.84
C TYR A 36 23.48 -7.17 -7.83
N ASP A 37 24.66 -6.91 -8.33
CA ASP A 37 25.74 -6.32 -7.57
C ASP A 37 25.72 -4.82 -7.87
N ILE A 38 25.45 -4.00 -6.86
CA ILE A 38 25.22 -2.56 -7.02
C ILE A 38 26.28 -1.81 -6.25
N ASP A 39 27.12 -1.06 -6.95
CA ASP A 39 28.10 -0.13 -6.34
C ASP A 39 27.35 1.08 -5.78
N ILE A 40 27.39 1.24 -4.46
CA ILE A 40 26.76 2.33 -3.71
C ILE A 40 27.79 3.31 -3.13
N SER A 41 29.06 3.21 -3.56
CA SER A 41 30.16 4.00 -3.01
C SER A 41 29.93 5.50 -3.09
N ASP A 42 29.26 5.98 -4.14
CA ASP A 42 28.94 7.41 -4.30
C ASP A 42 27.90 7.93 -3.29
N ALA A 43 27.20 7.03 -2.60
CA ALA A 43 26.22 7.36 -1.56
C ALA A 43 26.78 7.19 -0.14
N VAL A 44 28.01 6.69 0.02
CA VAL A 44 28.60 6.39 1.33
C VAL A 44 29.85 7.23 1.54
N THR A 45 29.87 7.98 2.63
CA THR A 45 31.04 8.75 3.07
C THR A 45 31.63 8.11 4.31
N ARG A 46 32.95 7.94 4.32
CA ARG A 46 33.74 7.44 5.45
C ARG A 46 34.67 8.54 5.93
N GLU A 47 34.90 8.58 7.21
CA GLU A 47 35.91 9.44 7.82
C GLU A 47 36.84 8.58 8.67
N PHE A 48 38.13 8.66 8.42
CA PHE A 48 39.16 7.98 9.19
C PHE A 48 39.87 8.98 10.10
N ASP A 49 40.34 8.51 11.28
CA ASP A 49 41.14 9.31 12.19
C ASP A 49 42.54 9.52 11.62
N LYS A 50 43.00 10.80 11.55
CA LYS A 50 44.30 11.16 11.00
C LYS A 50 45.43 10.56 11.78
N ASN A 51 45.33 10.45 13.11
CA ASN A 51 46.39 9.91 13.96
C ASN A 51 46.51 8.39 13.74
N GLU A 52 45.39 7.68 13.57
CA GLU A 52 45.40 6.25 13.26
C GLU A 52 46.03 5.99 11.90
N VAL A 53 45.68 6.78 10.87
CA VAL A 53 46.33 6.70 9.55
C VAL A 53 47.82 6.98 9.63
N GLN A 54 48.23 7.98 10.39
CA GLN A 54 49.64 8.30 10.63
C GLN A 54 50.36 7.15 11.32
N GLN A 55 49.81 6.56 12.38
CA GLN A 55 50.38 5.43 13.10
C GLN A 55 50.51 4.20 12.20
N ALA A 56 49.44 3.91 11.43
CA ALA A 56 49.48 2.78 10.48
C ALA A 56 50.55 2.98 9.42
N LYS A 57 50.72 4.16 8.86
CA LYS A 57 51.81 4.48 7.91
C LYS A 57 53.18 4.35 8.53
N ASN A 58 53.37 4.83 9.75
CA ASN A 58 54.64 4.72 10.48
C ASN A 58 54.97 3.27 10.82
N SER A 59 53.99 2.41 11.07
CA SER A 59 54.17 0.98 11.36
C SER A 59 54.59 0.17 10.12
N ILE A 60 54.33 0.67 8.92
CA ILE A 60 54.81 0.14 7.66
C ILE A 60 56.27 0.59 7.53
N GLY A 61 57.18 -0.05 8.29
CA GLY A 61 58.54 0.38 8.41
C GLY A 61 59.34 0.29 7.08
N PHE A 62 60.45 1.02 7.02
CA PHE A 62 61.40 1.10 5.91
C PHE A 62 61.84 -0.28 5.34
N GLY A 63 61.82 -1.32 6.18
CA GLY A 63 62.12 -2.69 5.77
C GLY A 63 61.12 -3.31 4.79
N SER A 64 59.83 -2.98 4.87
CA SER A 64 58.82 -3.47 3.93
C SER A 64 59.00 -2.86 2.54
N TYR A 65 59.45 -1.61 2.47
CA TYR A 65 59.76 -0.93 1.21
C TYR A 65 60.96 -1.55 0.50
N LEU A 66 62.01 -1.91 1.25
CA LEU A 66 63.22 -2.54 0.73
C LEU A 66 62.97 -3.97 0.21
N PHE A 67 62.05 -4.71 0.80
CA PHE A 67 61.80 -6.11 0.46
C PHE A 67 60.58 -6.32 -0.45
N HIS A 68 59.98 -5.26 -1.01
CA HIS A 68 58.82 -5.31 -1.90
C HIS A 68 57.65 -6.15 -1.32
N ARG A 69 57.48 -6.14 0.00
CA ARG A 69 56.37 -6.82 0.66
C ARG A 69 55.17 -5.90 0.69
N GLU A 70 54.07 -6.35 0.09
CA GLU A 70 52.78 -5.69 0.24
C GLU A 70 52.28 -5.88 1.68
N VAL A 71 52.11 -4.78 2.39
CA VAL A 71 51.48 -4.77 3.72
C VAL A 71 50.05 -4.30 3.58
N VAL A 72 49.11 -5.16 3.93
CA VAL A 72 47.69 -4.85 3.95
C VAL A 72 47.26 -4.67 5.39
N MET A 73 46.76 -3.49 5.72
CA MET A 73 46.20 -3.18 7.04
C MET A 73 44.77 -2.65 6.88
N SER A 74 43.89 -3.06 7.76
CA SER A 74 42.52 -2.58 7.82
C SER A 74 42.34 -1.63 9.02
N LEU A 75 41.99 -0.39 8.78
CA LEU A 75 41.55 0.56 9.78
C LEU A 75 40.04 0.65 9.80
N LYS A 76 39.48 0.86 10.97
CA LYS A 76 38.05 1.14 11.08
C LYS A 76 37.80 2.64 10.85
N PRO A 77 36.83 3.04 10.03
CA PRO A 77 36.46 4.44 9.94
C PRO A 77 35.91 4.94 11.29
N GLN A 78 36.21 6.18 11.62
CA GLN A 78 35.68 6.87 12.81
C GLN A 78 34.20 7.11 12.66
N SER A 79 33.76 7.48 11.46
CA SER A 79 32.34 7.62 11.11
C SER A 79 32.05 7.09 9.72
N VAL A 80 30.82 6.63 9.52
CA VAL A 80 30.25 6.27 8.21
C VAL A 80 28.89 6.91 8.10
N SER A 81 28.67 7.64 7.04
CA SER A 81 27.37 8.28 6.74
C SER A 81 26.86 7.85 5.36
N VAL A 82 25.55 7.80 5.21
CA VAL A 82 24.89 7.41 3.97
C VAL A 82 23.96 8.53 3.51
N ASP A 83 24.18 9.01 2.29
CA ASP A 83 23.20 9.86 1.62
C ASP A 83 22.05 9.00 1.06
N LYS A 84 20.92 9.01 1.77
CA LYS A 84 19.73 8.26 1.38
C LYS A 84 19.18 8.65 0.01
N THR A 85 19.32 9.91 -0.38
CA THR A 85 18.80 10.40 -1.68
C THR A 85 19.65 9.85 -2.82
N ALA A 86 20.96 9.92 -2.68
CA ALA A 86 21.89 9.32 -3.64
C ALA A 86 21.72 7.80 -3.71
N LEU A 87 21.65 7.13 -2.55
CA LEU A 87 21.46 5.69 -2.45
C LEU A 87 20.16 5.25 -3.15
N LYS A 88 19.06 5.95 -2.90
CA LYS A 88 17.78 5.69 -3.57
C LYS A 88 17.90 5.80 -5.08
N SER A 89 18.52 6.87 -5.57
CA SER A 89 18.72 7.09 -7.01
C SER A 89 19.57 6.00 -7.67
N ILE A 90 20.61 5.53 -6.98
CA ILE A 90 21.46 4.43 -7.47
C ILE A 90 20.65 3.13 -7.58
N ILE A 91 19.90 2.79 -6.53
CA ILE A 91 19.10 1.58 -6.47
C ILE A 91 17.98 1.60 -7.52
N GLU A 92 17.26 2.72 -7.66
CA GLU A 92 16.20 2.88 -8.67
C GLU A 92 16.71 2.71 -10.10
N LYS A 93 17.95 3.12 -10.38
CA LYS A 93 18.57 2.95 -11.71
C LYS A 93 19.11 1.53 -11.95
N SER A 94 19.51 0.84 -10.89
CA SER A 94 20.18 -0.46 -10.97
C SER A 94 19.20 -1.64 -10.95
N LEU A 95 18.05 -1.47 -10.34
CA LEU A 95 17.02 -2.51 -10.25
C LEU A 95 15.95 -2.36 -11.32
N PRO A 96 15.32 -3.47 -11.73
CA PRO A 96 14.19 -3.41 -12.65
C PRO A 96 13.03 -2.63 -12.02
N ALA A 97 12.33 -1.85 -12.83
CA ALA A 97 11.12 -1.16 -12.39
C ALA A 97 10.06 -2.16 -11.91
N SER A 98 9.29 -1.76 -10.90
CA SER A 98 8.13 -2.53 -10.44
C SER A 98 7.16 -2.76 -11.62
N THR A 99 6.72 -4.00 -11.76
CA THR A 99 5.76 -4.41 -12.79
C THR A 99 4.33 -4.48 -12.26
N LYS A 100 4.17 -4.53 -10.95
CA LYS A 100 2.89 -4.73 -10.29
C LYS A 100 2.83 -4.04 -8.94
N ASN A 101 1.93 -3.08 -8.80
CA ASN A 101 1.73 -2.42 -7.52
C ASN A 101 0.94 -3.29 -6.53
N THR A 102 1.31 -3.22 -5.27
CA THR A 102 0.56 -3.82 -4.18
C THR A 102 -0.81 -3.15 -4.06
N GLN A 103 -1.85 -3.96 -3.88
CA GLN A 103 -3.22 -3.49 -3.70
C GLN A 103 -3.85 -4.17 -2.49
N ASN A 104 -4.61 -3.41 -1.74
CA ASN A 104 -5.41 -3.92 -0.63
C ASN A 104 -6.66 -4.64 -1.14
N ALA A 105 -7.14 -5.59 -0.35
CA ALA A 105 -8.46 -6.17 -0.55
C ALA A 105 -9.52 -5.06 -0.52
N SER A 106 -10.49 -5.16 -1.41
CA SER A 106 -11.54 -4.15 -1.60
C SER A 106 -12.83 -4.80 -2.11
N PHE A 107 -13.82 -3.98 -2.43
CA PHE A 107 -15.05 -4.45 -3.07
C PHE A 107 -15.27 -3.68 -4.37
N ASP A 108 -15.75 -4.38 -5.40
CA ASP A 108 -16.17 -3.75 -6.65
C ASP A 108 -17.53 -3.00 -6.49
N LYS A 109 -18.01 -2.41 -7.57
CA LYS A 109 -19.29 -1.66 -7.57
C LYS A 109 -20.51 -2.54 -7.24
N LYS A 110 -20.43 -3.84 -7.43
CA LYS A 110 -21.45 -4.83 -7.09
C LYS A 110 -21.19 -5.49 -5.74
N LEU A 111 -20.26 -4.94 -4.97
CA LEU A 111 -19.84 -5.46 -3.68
C LEU A 111 -19.33 -6.92 -3.73
N ASN A 112 -18.74 -7.33 -4.85
CA ASN A 112 -17.96 -8.56 -4.88
C ASN A 112 -16.58 -8.28 -4.30
N LEU A 113 -16.05 -9.23 -3.53
CA LEU A 113 -14.72 -9.13 -2.96
C LEU A 113 -13.65 -9.15 -4.04
N VAL A 114 -12.84 -8.12 -4.09
CA VAL A 114 -11.59 -8.06 -4.86
C VAL A 114 -10.46 -8.36 -3.89
N LYS A 115 -9.81 -9.50 -4.08
CA LYS A 115 -8.70 -9.91 -3.22
C LYS A 115 -7.52 -8.95 -3.34
N GLU A 116 -6.76 -8.90 -2.28
CA GLU A 116 -5.48 -8.18 -2.28
C GLU A 116 -4.52 -8.74 -3.32
N VAL A 117 -3.61 -7.88 -3.72
CA VAL A 117 -2.55 -8.23 -4.66
C VAL A 117 -1.22 -7.90 -4.01
N GLN A 118 -0.36 -8.89 -3.82
CA GLN A 118 1.04 -8.62 -3.51
C GLN A 118 1.73 -8.17 -4.79
N GLY A 119 2.25 -6.94 -4.74
CA GLY A 119 3.06 -6.36 -5.80
C GLY A 119 4.55 -6.62 -5.62
N ASP A 120 5.34 -6.08 -6.55
CA ASP A 120 6.80 -6.06 -6.52
C ASP A 120 7.36 -4.63 -6.36
N ASN A 121 6.52 -3.69 -5.90
CA ASN A 121 6.95 -2.33 -5.58
C ASN A 121 7.69 -2.31 -4.24
N LEU A 122 8.90 -1.73 -4.26
CA LEU A 122 9.81 -1.66 -3.11
C LEU A 122 9.35 -0.61 -2.10
N ASP A 123 9.36 -0.97 -0.82
CA ASP A 123 9.31 -0.02 0.30
C ASP A 123 10.73 0.55 0.49
N PHE A 124 10.99 1.66 -0.22
CA PHE A 124 12.31 2.29 -0.19
C PHE A 124 12.70 2.76 1.20
N ASP A 125 11.79 3.28 2.00
CA ASP A 125 12.11 3.81 3.32
C ASP A 125 12.61 2.70 4.26
N THR A 126 11.92 1.57 4.26
CA THR A 126 12.34 0.39 5.03
C THR A 126 13.65 -0.18 4.50
N PHE A 127 13.80 -0.33 3.19
CA PHE A 127 15.01 -0.90 2.59
C PHE A 127 16.24 -0.02 2.82
N LEU A 128 16.17 1.28 2.55
CA LEU A 128 17.29 2.21 2.74
C LEU A 128 17.70 2.32 4.21
N THR A 129 16.73 2.31 5.12
CA THR A 129 17.03 2.31 6.57
C THR A 129 17.78 1.06 6.99
N LYS A 130 17.43 -0.10 6.42
CA LYS A 130 18.16 -1.35 6.69
C LYS A 130 19.59 -1.30 6.13
N VAL A 131 19.75 -0.87 4.88
CA VAL A 131 21.09 -0.73 4.26
C VAL A 131 21.99 0.22 5.07
N GLU A 132 21.46 1.38 5.46
CA GLU A 132 22.19 2.34 6.30
C GLU A 132 22.64 1.73 7.63
N SER A 133 21.71 1.04 8.31
CA SER A 133 22.00 0.36 9.58
C SER A 133 23.09 -0.71 9.42
N ASP A 134 23.03 -1.49 8.35
CA ASP A 134 24.02 -2.55 8.11
C ASP A 134 25.41 -1.99 7.78
N ILE A 135 25.47 -0.92 6.99
CA ILE A 135 26.70 -0.20 6.71
C ILE A 135 27.32 0.33 8.02
N ALA A 136 26.50 0.96 8.87
CA ALA A 136 26.98 1.51 10.15
C ALA A 136 27.48 0.44 11.11
N GLN A 137 26.91 -0.76 11.07
CA GLN A 137 27.28 -1.88 11.91
C GLN A 137 28.38 -2.77 11.31
N GLY A 138 28.72 -2.56 10.04
CA GLY A 138 29.67 -3.40 9.30
C GLY A 138 29.13 -4.81 9.00
N ASN A 139 27.82 -4.93 8.88
CA ASN A 139 27.16 -6.19 8.52
C ASN A 139 27.34 -6.53 7.04
N GLU A 140 27.01 -7.76 6.68
CA GLU A 140 26.94 -8.17 5.28
C GLU A 140 25.82 -7.42 4.54
N LEU A 141 26.15 -6.92 3.34
CA LEU A 141 25.23 -6.12 2.51
C LEU A 141 24.55 -7.00 1.43
N SER A 142 23.87 -8.05 1.87
CA SER A 142 23.16 -8.99 0.99
C SER A 142 21.68 -9.03 1.34
N TYR A 143 20.81 -8.78 0.34
CA TYR A 143 19.38 -8.58 0.54
C TYR A 143 18.54 -9.36 -0.46
N LYS A 144 17.42 -9.91 0.01
CA LYS A 144 16.32 -10.39 -0.83
C LYS A 144 15.29 -9.29 -0.97
N LEU A 145 15.10 -8.79 -2.18
CA LEU A 145 14.23 -7.64 -2.44
C LEU A 145 12.76 -7.89 -2.04
N GLU A 146 12.33 -9.16 -2.12
CA GLU A 146 10.98 -9.58 -1.74
C GLU A 146 10.63 -9.30 -0.27
N ASP A 147 11.63 -9.29 0.62
CA ASP A 147 11.44 -9.01 2.05
C ASP A 147 11.06 -7.53 2.29
N TYR A 148 11.36 -6.68 1.31
CA TYR A 148 11.15 -5.23 1.35
C TYR A 148 10.06 -4.75 0.39
N TYR A 149 9.28 -5.65 -0.19
CA TYR A 149 8.12 -5.21 -0.98
C TYR A 149 7.02 -4.66 -0.07
N VAL A 150 6.36 -3.61 -0.54
CA VAL A 150 5.17 -3.08 0.12
C VAL A 150 4.16 -4.20 0.28
N LYS A 151 3.70 -4.44 1.50
CA LYS A 151 2.71 -5.48 1.81
C LYS A 151 1.30 -4.89 1.85
N PRO A 152 0.27 -5.62 1.42
CA PRO A 152 -1.11 -5.20 1.60
C PRO A 152 -1.39 -4.99 3.10
N THR A 153 -1.93 -3.84 3.45
CA THR A 153 -2.34 -3.53 4.84
C THR A 153 -3.74 -4.05 5.16
N VAL A 154 -4.54 -4.33 4.13
CA VAL A 154 -5.87 -4.94 4.24
C VAL A 154 -5.91 -6.16 3.33
N THR A 155 -6.12 -7.32 3.92
CA THR A 155 -6.23 -8.61 3.20
C THR A 155 -7.67 -9.10 3.17
N SER A 156 -7.96 -10.04 2.29
CA SER A 156 -9.26 -10.70 2.22
C SER A 156 -9.65 -11.37 3.55
N ASP A 157 -8.67 -11.78 4.36
CA ASP A 157 -8.89 -12.43 5.66
C ASP A 157 -9.01 -11.43 6.82
N SER A 158 -8.81 -10.13 6.56
CA SER A 158 -8.96 -9.10 7.59
C SER A 158 -10.37 -9.10 8.18
N ASP A 159 -10.49 -8.94 9.50
CA ASP A 159 -11.76 -8.94 10.22
C ASP A 159 -12.81 -7.99 9.61
N ALA A 160 -12.39 -6.80 9.21
CA ALA A 160 -13.28 -5.81 8.61
C ALA A 160 -13.86 -6.30 7.28
N ILE A 161 -13.02 -6.91 6.43
CA ILE A 161 -13.43 -7.49 5.15
C ILE A 161 -14.37 -8.66 5.39
N GLN A 162 -14.02 -9.59 6.28
CA GLN A 162 -14.84 -10.77 6.56
C GLN A 162 -16.22 -10.40 7.15
N LYS A 163 -16.27 -9.40 8.03
CA LYS A 163 -17.55 -8.87 8.54
C LYS A 163 -18.38 -8.22 7.43
N ALA A 164 -17.73 -7.50 6.51
CA ALA A 164 -18.40 -6.89 5.36
C ALA A 164 -18.95 -7.96 4.42
N VAL A 165 -18.18 -9.00 4.08
CA VAL A 165 -18.62 -10.13 3.24
C VAL A 165 -19.89 -10.77 3.83
N LYS A 166 -19.87 -11.14 5.10
CA LYS A 166 -21.04 -11.72 5.78
C LYS A 166 -22.26 -10.80 5.73
N LYS A 167 -22.06 -9.50 5.88
CA LYS A 167 -23.15 -8.51 5.84
C LYS A 167 -23.70 -8.35 4.43
N ILE A 168 -22.85 -8.32 3.42
CA ILE A 168 -23.21 -8.26 2.00
C ILE A 168 -24.00 -9.50 1.60
N GLU A 169 -23.54 -10.68 1.98
CA GLU A 169 -24.26 -11.94 1.72
C GLU A 169 -25.65 -11.96 2.36
N LYS A 170 -25.77 -11.41 3.58
CA LYS A 170 -27.07 -11.25 4.22
C LYS A 170 -27.98 -10.33 3.40
N TYR A 171 -27.47 -9.22 2.91
CA TYR A 171 -28.25 -8.31 2.07
C TYR A 171 -28.66 -8.94 0.74
N ARG A 172 -27.75 -9.67 0.07
CA ARG A 172 -28.07 -10.39 -1.18
C ARG A 172 -29.21 -11.40 -1.05
N LYS A 173 -29.35 -12.00 0.13
CA LYS A 173 -30.41 -12.97 0.43
C LYS A 173 -31.70 -12.33 0.91
N MET A 174 -31.74 -11.01 1.06
CA MET A 174 -32.97 -10.30 1.51
C MET A 174 -34.00 -10.28 0.40
N ASN A 175 -35.25 -10.47 0.79
CA ASN A 175 -36.41 -10.19 0.00
C ASN A 175 -37.42 -9.46 0.91
N ILE A 176 -37.67 -8.18 0.61
CA ILE A 176 -38.57 -7.34 1.38
C ILE A 176 -39.87 -7.22 0.59
N THR A 177 -40.97 -7.69 1.17
CA THR A 177 -42.26 -7.63 0.55
C THR A 177 -43.10 -6.58 1.27
N PHE A 178 -43.65 -5.63 0.52
CA PHE A 178 -44.63 -4.65 0.98
C PHE A 178 -45.99 -5.06 0.46
N THR A 179 -47.00 -5.10 1.34
CA THR A 179 -48.39 -5.49 0.99
C THR A 179 -49.29 -4.29 1.08
N PHE A 180 -50.04 -4.04 0.03
CA PHE A 180 -51.01 -2.94 -0.13
C PHE A 180 -52.36 -3.49 -0.54
N GLY A 181 -53.15 -3.95 0.43
CA GLY A 181 -54.38 -4.70 0.15
C GLY A 181 -54.07 -6.03 -0.53
N ASP A 182 -54.54 -6.23 -1.74
CA ASP A 182 -54.32 -7.45 -2.53
C ASP A 182 -53.07 -7.37 -3.44
N GLU A 183 -52.39 -6.23 -3.47
CA GLU A 183 -51.19 -6.00 -4.26
C GLU A 183 -49.93 -6.07 -3.41
N THR A 184 -48.81 -6.49 -4.02
CA THR A 184 -47.52 -6.55 -3.37
C THR A 184 -46.44 -5.92 -4.22
N GLU A 185 -45.46 -5.32 -3.55
CA GLU A 185 -44.20 -4.85 -4.12
C GLU A 185 -43.04 -5.56 -3.42
N GLN A 186 -42.01 -5.85 -4.16
CA GLN A 186 -40.82 -6.54 -3.61
C GLN A 186 -39.55 -5.78 -3.93
N ILE A 187 -38.63 -5.74 -2.96
CA ILE A 187 -37.23 -5.33 -3.15
C ILE A 187 -36.40 -6.56 -2.95
N GLN A 188 -35.65 -6.97 -3.97
CA GLN A 188 -34.74 -8.10 -3.92
C GLN A 188 -33.34 -7.66 -3.49
N GLY A 189 -32.56 -8.60 -2.96
CA GLY A 189 -31.24 -8.35 -2.42
C GLY A 189 -30.27 -7.69 -3.41
N ASP A 190 -30.34 -8.04 -4.70
CA ASP A 190 -29.49 -7.43 -5.72
C ASP A 190 -29.81 -5.94 -5.93
N GLU A 191 -31.09 -5.55 -5.84
CA GLU A 191 -31.48 -4.14 -5.88
C GLU A 191 -30.94 -3.39 -4.65
N ILE A 192 -30.98 -4.04 -3.46
CA ILE A 192 -30.39 -3.45 -2.25
C ILE A 192 -28.88 -3.23 -2.42
N ILE A 193 -28.17 -4.23 -2.97
CA ILE A 193 -26.71 -4.15 -3.20
C ILE A 193 -26.34 -2.98 -4.10
N ASP A 194 -27.12 -2.69 -5.13
CA ASP A 194 -26.87 -1.59 -6.07
C ASP A 194 -26.89 -0.20 -5.40
N HIS A 195 -27.46 -0.11 -4.21
CA HIS A 195 -27.53 1.11 -3.42
C HIS A 195 -26.64 1.12 -2.18
N LEU A 196 -25.80 0.11 -2.01
CA LEU A 196 -24.81 0.01 -0.94
C LEU A 196 -23.39 0.25 -1.46
N LYS A 197 -22.53 0.70 -0.57
CA LYS A 197 -21.08 0.77 -0.81
C LYS A 197 -20.28 0.39 0.43
N TYR A 198 -19.05 -0.06 0.18
CA TYR A 198 -18.07 -0.27 1.25
C TYR A 198 -17.28 1.02 1.45
N LYS A 199 -17.30 1.56 2.67
CA LYS A 199 -16.57 2.78 3.02
C LYS A 199 -16.11 2.71 4.47
N ASN A 200 -14.84 3.03 4.72
CA ASN A 200 -14.24 3.08 6.06
C ASN A 200 -14.48 1.80 6.89
N GLY A 201 -14.27 0.64 6.28
CA GLY A 201 -14.43 -0.65 6.96
C GLY A 201 -15.88 -1.12 7.15
N LYS A 202 -16.86 -0.41 6.59
CA LYS A 202 -18.28 -0.71 6.79
C LYS A 202 -19.07 -0.71 5.47
N VAL A 203 -20.08 -1.56 5.42
CA VAL A 203 -21.08 -1.52 4.36
C VAL A 203 -22.15 -0.50 4.77
N VAL A 204 -22.34 0.52 3.95
CA VAL A 204 -23.27 1.64 4.20
C VAL A 204 -24.15 1.89 2.99
N LEU A 205 -25.30 2.52 3.20
CA LEU A 205 -26.14 3.02 2.12
C LEU A 205 -25.39 4.12 1.36
N ASP A 206 -25.42 4.08 0.04
CA ASP A 206 -24.72 5.08 -0.79
C ASP A 206 -25.42 6.45 -0.72
N SER A 207 -26.74 6.46 -0.78
CA SER A 207 -27.55 7.67 -0.69
C SER A 207 -28.98 7.34 -0.22
N ASN A 208 -29.55 8.21 0.61
CA ASN A 208 -30.96 8.11 1.01
C ASN A 208 -31.92 8.39 -0.16
N LYS A 209 -31.43 9.05 -1.21
CA LYS A 209 -32.22 9.42 -2.37
C LYS A 209 -32.95 8.24 -3.02
N TRP A 210 -32.37 7.05 -2.99
CA TRP A 210 -33.03 5.84 -3.47
C TRP A 210 -34.26 5.51 -2.65
N ILE A 211 -34.17 5.56 -1.31
CA ILE A 211 -35.30 5.30 -0.40
C ILE A 211 -36.41 6.31 -0.65
N GLU A 212 -36.08 7.60 -0.71
CA GLU A 212 -37.04 8.69 -0.99
C GLU A 212 -37.75 8.48 -2.33
N THR A 213 -36.98 8.13 -3.38
CA THR A 213 -37.56 7.86 -4.71
C THR A 213 -38.45 6.63 -4.70
N PHE A 214 -38.06 5.57 -3.98
CA PHE A 214 -38.84 4.34 -3.86
C PHE A 214 -40.17 4.62 -3.11
N VAL A 215 -40.10 5.29 -1.95
CA VAL A 215 -41.28 5.64 -1.14
C VAL A 215 -42.22 6.53 -1.93
N SER A 216 -41.72 7.56 -2.64
CA SER A 216 -42.52 8.43 -3.49
C SER A 216 -43.21 7.66 -4.62
N LYS A 217 -42.52 6.68 -5.25
CA LYS A 217 -43.13 5.78 -6.26
C LYS A 217 -44.27 4.96 -5.67
N LEU A 218 -44.08 4.39 -4.48
CA LEU A 218 -45.14 3.66 -3.76
C LEU A 218 -46.32 4.58 -3.43
N GLY A 219 -46.05 5.79 -2.94
CA GLY A 219 -47.10 6.79 -2.66
C GLY A 219 -47.93 7.12 -3.87
N LYS A 220 -47.29 7.36 -5.03
CA LYS A 220 -48.00 7.62 -6.29
C LYS A 220 -48.88 6.46 -6.73
N LYS A 221 -48.44 5.22 -6.51
CA LYS A 221 -49.20 4.02 -6.91
C LYS A 221 -50.31 3.67 -5.93
N TYR A 222 -50.04 3.70 -4.64
CA TYR A 222 -50.91 3.11 -3.62
C TYR A 222 -51.69 4.09 -2.75
N ASN A 223 -51.34 5.39 -2.72
CA ASN A 223 -52.08 6.36 -1.95
C ASN A 223 -53.54 6.48 -2.45
N THR A 224 -54.48 6.32 -1.56
CA THR A 224 -55.92 6.39 -1.84
C THR A 224 -56.62 7.56 -1.17
N TYR A 225 -55.92 8.27 -0.27
CA TYR A 225 -56.46 9.44 0.41
C TYR A 225 -56.86 10.53 -0.60
N GLY A 226 -58.08 11.06 -0.49
CA GLY A 226 -58.60 12.12 -1.35
C GLY A 226 -58.94 11.70 -2.78
N LYS A 227 -58.78 10.43 -3.18
CA LYS A 227 -59.08 9.97 -4.55
C LYS A 227 -60.58 9.70 -4.73
N ASN A 228 -61.16 10.19 -5.86
CA ASN A 228 -62.52 9.85 -6.28
C ASN A 228 -62.59 8.35 -6.62
N ARG A 229 -63.67 7.71 -6.21
CA ARG A 229 -63.93 6.28 -6.48
C ARG A 229 -65.21 6.09 -7.26
N LYS A 230 -65.17 5.20 -8.25
CA LYS A 230 -66.33 4.81 -9.04
C LYS A 230 -66.92 3.53 -8.49
N PHE A 231 -68.20 3.55 -8.18
CA PHE A 231 -68.93 2.38 -7.72
C PHE A 231 -69.99 2.03 -8.71
N LYS A 232 -70.13 0.78 -9.07
CA LYS A 232 -71.19 0.25 -9.88
C LYS A 232 -72.36 -0.06 -8.96
N THR A 233 -73.53 0.65 -9.18
CA THR A 233 -74.72 0.45 -8.39
C THR A 233 -75.72 -0.36 -9.19
N THR A 234 -76.68 -0.97 -8.51
CA THR A 234 -77.72 -1.79 -9.13
C THR A 234 -78.84 -0.97 -9.84
N LYS A 235 -79.02 0.33 -9.47
CA LYS A 235 -80.04 1.17 -10.02
C LYS A 235 -79.57 2.30 -10.95
N ASP A 236 -78.49 2.94 -10.56
CA ASP A 236 -78.03 4.20 -11.19
C ASP A 236 -76.72 4.01 -12.05
N GLY A 237 -76.39 2.78 -12.39
CA GLY A 237 -75.19 2.52 -13.16
C GLY A 237 -73.87 2.79 -12.36
N THR A 238 -72.95 3.55 -12.93
CA THR A 238 -71.65 3.89 -12.25
C THR A 238 -71.72 5.26 -11.62
N VAL A 239 -71.69 5.33 -10.29
CA VAL A 239 -71.61 6.56 -9.51
C VAL A 239 -70.22 6.89 -9.08
N THR A 240 -69.82 8.15 -9.23
CA THR A 240 -68.53 8.64 -8.74
C THR A 240 -68.68 9.26 -7.36
N VAL A 241 -68.07 8.63 -6.35
CA VAL A 241 -67.97 9.20 -5.00
C VAL A 241 -66.73 10.04 -4.93
N LYS A 242 -66.86 11.31 -4.57
CA LYS A 242 -65.74 12.23 -4.40
C LYS A 242 -64.85 11.73 -3.26
N GLY A 243 -63.54 11.91 -3.43
CA GLY A 243 -62.56 11.64 -2.38
C GLY A 243 -62.83 12.49 -1.15
N GLY A 244 -62.92 11.84 0.00
CA GLY A 244 -63.03 12.47 1.30
C GLY A 244 -61.80 12.27 2.14
N ILE A 245 -61.95 12.34 3.44
CA ILE A 245 -60.87 12.11 4.43
C ILE A 245 -60.56 10.62 4.64
N LEU A 246 -61.28 9.73 3.96
CA LEU A 246 -61.03 8.28 4.04
C LEU A 246 -60.06 7.85 2.98
N GLY A 247 -59.11 7.03 3.39
CA GLY A 247 -58.04 6.51 2.58
C GLY A 247 -56.76 6.43 3.38
N TRP A 248 -55.78 5.89 2.79
CA TRP A 248 -54.45 5.78 3.36
C TRP A 248 -53.45 6.47 2.47
N TRP A 249 -52.38 6.91 3.10
CA TRP A 249 -51.25 7.46 2.40
C TRP A 249 -49.96 6.92 3.00
N ILE A 250 -48.91 6.80 2.19
CA ILE A 250 -47.58 6.53 2.62
C ILE A 250 -46.93 7.87 2.99
N ASN A 251 -46.45 7.98 4.23
CA ASN A 251 -45.73 9.16 4.71
C ASN A 251 -44.30 9.12 4.13
N GLU A 252 -43.90 10.18 3.42
CA GLU A 252 -42.59 10.32 2.78
C GLU A 252 -41.56 10.91 3.74
#